data_4870bcaebd8a83747c0a65f04c12640c
#
_entry.id   4870bcaebd8a83747c0a65f04c12640c
#
_cell.length_a   1.000
_cell.length_b   1.000
_cell.length_c   1.000
_cell.angle_alpha   90.00
_cell.angle_beta   90.00
_cell.angle_gamma   90.00
#
_symmetry.space_group_name_H-M   'P 1'
#
loop_
_entity.id
_entity.type
_entity.pdbx_description
1 polymer ?
#
loop_
_entity_poly.entity_id
_entity_poly.type
_entity_poly.pdbx_seq_one_letter_code
_entity_poly.pdbx_strand_id
1 'polypeptide(L)'
;TAVLTYLQAERLVRPIAASALARRFEDSTLQPPIKWQLYLTWFTTSAVPMVGVLLLTVAQRHDYFTGNVGELTSAIVALITAGMATGFVGTALVIMSVVDPIKELQAAINRVRRGEQNTQVDIYDGSEIGVLQAGFNEMMKGLRDRQRVRDIFGQYVGAEVAQKALE
;
A
#
# COMPACT_ATOMS: atom_id res chain seq x y z
N THR A 1 0.91 -18.38 15.13
CA THR A 1 2.38 -18.40 14.94
C THR A 1 2.77 -17.88 13.55
N ALA A 2 2.15 -18.36 12.46
CA ALA A 2 2.49 -17.94 11.07
C ALA A 2 2.33 -16.43 10.80
N VAL A 3 1.29 -15.79 11.35
CA VAL A 3 1.04 -14.34 11.16
C VAL A 3 2.09 -13.49 11.85
N LEU A 4 2.54 -13.89 13.03
CA LEU A 4 3.62 -13.20 13.76
C LEU A 4 4.96 -13.34 13.04
N THR A 5 5.24 -14.50 12.46
CA THR A 5 6.46 -14.74 11.68
C THR A 5 6.47 -13.92 10.39
N TYR A 6 5.31 -13.79 9.74
CA TYR A 6 5.15 -12.95 8.55
C TYR A 6 5.37 -11.47 8.86
N LEU A 7 4.77 -10.95 9.94
CA LEU A 7 4.94 -9.55 10.38
C LEU A 7 6.38 -9.23 10.81
N GLN A 8 7.09 -10.18 11.40
CA GLN A 8 8.50 -10.01 11.75
C GLN A 8 9.41 -10.06 10.51
N ALA A 9 9.13 -10.96 9.56
CA ALA A 9 9.85 -11.02 8.29
C ALA A 9 9.66 -9.74 7.47
N GLU A 10 8.44 -9.21 7.42
CA GLU A 10 8.14 -7.95 6.74
C GLU A 10 8.90 -6.76 7.35
N ARG A 11 9.02 -6.67 8.67
CA ARG A 11 9.80 -5.62 9.35
C ARG A 11 11.30 -5.68 9.07
N LEU A 12 11.86 -6.89 8.91
CA LEU A 12 13.28 -7.11 8.62
C LEU A 12 13.63 -6.90 7.14
N VAL A 13 12.69 -7.18 6.23
CA VAL A 13 12.91 -7.07 4.78
C VAL A 13 12.67 -5.64 4.27
N ARG A 14 11.85 -4.82 4.95
CA ARG A 14 11.55 -3.43 4.57
C ARG A 14 12.79 -2.56 4.24
N PRO A 15 13.84 -2.47 5.08
CA PRO A 15 14.97 -1.59 4.77
C PRO A 15 15.84 -2.11 3.62
N ILE A 16 15.86 -3.43 3.39
CA ILE A 16 16.63 -4.04 2.31
C ILE A 16 15.91 -3.90 0.97
N ALA A 17 14.60 -4.07 0.95
CA ALA A 17 13.75 -3.88 -0.23
C ALA A 17 13.77 -2.43 -0.71
N ALA A 18 13.67 -1.44 0.18
CA ALA A 18 13.70 -0.03 -0.16
C ALA A 18 15.01 0.39 -0.85
N SER A 19 16.17 -0.14 -0.43
CA SER A 19 17.46 0.17 -1.03
C SER A 19 17.70 -0.54 -2.37
N ALA A 20 17.09 -1.70 -2.59
CA ALA A 20 17.17 -2.47 -3.83
C ALA A 20 16.23 -1.92 -4.92
N LEU A 21 15.03 -1.49 -4.54
CA LEU A 21 14.01 -0.92 -5.43
C LEU A 21 14.37 0.48 -5.90
N ALA A 22 15.06 1.29 -5.11
CA ALA A 22 15.50 2.63 -5.51
C ALA A 22 16.46 2.65 -6.73
N ARG A 23 17.02 1.52 -7.11
CA ARG A 23 17.99 1.39 -8.22
C ARG A 23 17.45 0.74 -9.50
N ARG A 24 16.20 0.20 -9.51
CA ARG A 24 15.65 -0.56 -10.65
C ARG A 24 14.16 -0.30 -10.87
N PHE A 25 13.81 0.94 -11.17
CA PHE A 25 12.41 1.29 -11.46
C PHE A 25 11.95 1.00 -12.90
N GLU A 26 12.83 0.52 -13.80
CA GLU A 26 12.46 0.35 -15.22
C GLU A 26 11.77 -0.98 -15.57
N ASP A 27 11.78 -2.01 -14.70
CA ASP A 27 11.28 -3.36 -15.10
C ASP A 27 10.43 -4.12 -14.06
N SER A 28 9.88 -3.48 -13.03
CA SER A 28 9.12 -4.22 -12.00
C SER A 28 7.60 -4.29 -12.25
N THR A 29 7.20 -4.85 -13.39
CA THR A 29 5.79 -5.23 -13.68
C THR A 29 5.40 -6.58 -13.04
N LEU A 30 6.12 -7.06 -12.01
CA LEU A 30 5.91 -8.39 -11.44
C LEU A 30 4.92 -8.45 -10.27
N GLN A 31 4.44 -7.30 -9.79
CA GLN A 31 3.39 -7.32 -8.76
C GLN A 31 2.00 -7.21 -9.40
N PRO A 32 1.05 -8.06 -8.97
CA PRO A 32 -0.31 -7.98 -9.49
C PRO A 32 -0.90 -6.61 -9.13
N PRO A 33 -1.62 -5.98 -10.07
CA PRO A 33 -2.22 -4.67 -9.82
C PRO A 33 -3.15 -4.72 -8.61
N ILE A 34 -3.25 -3.60 -7.88
CA ILE A 34 -4.04 -3.46 -6.62
C ILE A 34 -5.45 -4.01 -6.78
N LYS A 35 -6.09 -3.83 -7.95
CA LYS A 35 -7.41 -4.39 -8.25
C LYS A 35 -7.48 -5.90 -8.05
N TRP A 36 -6.47 -6.66 -8.46
CA TRP A 36 -6.43 -8.11 -8.28
C TRP A 36 -6.25 -8.51 -6.82
N GLN A 37 -5.45 -7.76 -6.07
CA GLN A 37 -5.28 -7.97 -4.63
C GLN A 37 -6.60 -7.74 -3.88
N LEU A 38 -7.35 -6.69 -4.24
CA LEU A 38 -8.68 -6.41 -3.69
C LEU A 38 -9.70 -7.50 -4.04
N TYR A 39 -9.72 -7.97 -5.31
CA TYR A 39 -10.61 -9.06 -5.72
C TYR A 39 -10.28 -10.38 -5.01
N LEU A 40 -9.00 -10.74 -4.88
CA LEU A 40 -8.58 -11.94 -4.17
C LEU A 40 -8.95 -11.87 -2.69
N THR A 41 -8.72 -10.74 -2.05
CA THR A 41 -9.12 -10.52 -0.65
C THR A 41 -10.63 -10.66 -0.50
N TRP A 42 -11.42 -10.00 -1.34
CA TRP A 42 -12.87 -10.11 -1.32
C TRP A 42 -13.35 -11.54 -1.56
N PHE A 43 -12.79 -12.22 -2.55
CA PHE A 43 -13.14 -13.60 -2.88
C PHE A 43 -12.84 -14.55 -1.71
N THR A 44 -11.66 -14.46 -1.13
CA THR A 44 -11.24 -15.32 -0.02
C THR A 44 -12.08 -15.06 1.24
N THR A 45 -12.39 -13.80 1.52
CA THR A 45 -13.07 -13.43 2.76
C THR A 45 -14.60 -13.61 2.68
N SER A 46 -15.19 -13.50 1.49
CA SER A 46 -16.65 -13.53 1.31
C SER A 46 -17.13 -14.77 0.57
N ALA A 47 -16.55 -15.09 -0.60
CA ALA A 47 -17.05 -16.17 -1.44
C ALA A 47 -16.78 -17.55 -0.83
N VAL A 48 -15.61 -17.76 -0.22
CA VAL A 48 -15.24 -19.07 0.36
C VAL A 48 -16.19 -19.48 1.49
N PRO A 49 -16.42 -18.67 2.54
CA PRO A 49 -17.36 -19.05 3.61
C PRO A 49 -18.80 -19.15 3.10
N MET A 50 -19.22 -18.31 2.17
CA MET A 50 -20.56 -18.33 1.60
C MET A 50 -20.83 -19.62 0.80
N VAL A 51 -19.86 -20.06 -0.01
CA VAL A 51 -19.91 -21.33 -0.71
C VAL A 51 -19.90 -22.49 0.28
N GLY A 52 -19.12 -22.42 1.36
CA GLY A 52 -19.10 -23.43 2.41
C GLY A 52 -20.47 -23.62 3.07
N VAL A 53 -21.15 -22.52 3.44
CA VAL A 53 -22.50 -22.56 4.01
C VAL A 53 -23.51 -23.12 3.00
N LEU A 54 -23.41 -22.70 1.72
CA LEU A 54 -24.28 -23.22 0.66
C LEU A 54 -24.12 -24.73 0.48
N LEU A 55 -22.88 -25.22 0.42
CA LEU A 55 -22.60 -26.66 0.28
C LEU A 55 -23.14 -27.47 1.47
N LEU A 56 -22.97 -26.98 2.69
CA LEU A 56 -23.52 -27.64 3.89
C LEU A 56 -25.06 -27.69 3.82
N THR A 57 -25.70 -26.61 3.39
CA THR A 57 -27.15 -26.55 3.27
C THR A 57 -27.69 -27.50 2.19
N VAL A 58 -26.99 -27.60 1.06
CA VAL A 58 -27.33 -28.54 -0.02
C VAL A 58 -27.09 -30.00 0.42
N ALA A 59 -25.98 -30.30 1.10
CA ALA A 59 -25.67 -31.62 1.61
C ALA A 59 -26.72 -32.11 2.62
N GLN A 60 -27.22 -31.22 3.47
CA GLN A 60 -28.31 -31.54 4.39
C GLN A 60 -29.61 -31.84 3.63
N ARG A 61 -29.94 -31.09 2.57
CA ARG A 61 -31.16 -31.27 1.82
C ARG A 61 -31.21 -32.60 1.04
N HIS A 62 -30.06 -33.14 0.69
CA HIS A 62 -29.92 -34.39 -0.05
C HIS A 62 -29.60 -35.61 0.82
N ASP A 63 -29.78 -35.51 2.15
CA ASP A 63 -29.45 -36.57 3.14
C ASP A 63 -28.01 -37.12 3.03
N TYR A 64 -27.10 -36.38 2.42
CA TYR A 64 -25.68 -36.73 2.42
C TYR A 64 -25.02 -36.50 3.79
N PHE A 65 -25.69 -35.75 4.68
CA PHE A 65 -25.20 -35.45 6.01
C PHE A 65 -25.97 -36.27 7.04
N THR A 66 -25.35 -37.30 7.56
CA THR A 66 -25.94 -38.19 8.59
C THR A 66 -25.76 -37.65 10.03
N GLY A 67 -25.24 -36.44 10.19
CA GLY A 67 -24.97 -35.79 11.45
C GLY A 67 -26.22 -35.22 12.13
N ASN A 68 -26.15 -35.01 13.44
CA ASN A 68 -27.21 -34.41 14.22
C ASN A 68 -27.37 -32.91 13.89
N VAL A 69 -28.57 -32.34 13.98
CA VAL A 69 -28.88 -30.93 13.73
C VAL A 69 -27.92 -29.97 14.50
N GLY A 70 -27.51 -30.40 15.71
CA GLY A 70 -26.54 -29.62 16.50
C GLY A 70 -25.16 -29.55 15.90
N GLU A 71 -24.68 -30.58 15.18
CA GLU A 71 -23.38 -30.60 14.52
C GLU A 71 -23.40 -29.71 13.30
N LEU A 72 -24.49 -29.68 12.54
CA LEU A 72 -24.65 -28.80 11.40
C LEU A 72 -24.65 -27.31 11.83
N THR A 73 -25.40 -27.00 12.90
CA THR A 73 -25.45 -25.63 13.43
C THR A 73 -24.08 -25.17 13.89
N SER A 74 -23.33 -26.04 14.59
CA SER A 74 -21.97 -25.71 15.04
C SER A 74 -21.00 -25.49 13.86
N ALA A 75 -21.11 -26.27 12.80
CA ALA A 75 -20.30 -26.10 11.59
C ALA A 75 -20.60 -24.78 10.88
N ILE A 76 -21.89 -24.41 10.76
CA ILE A 76 -22.29 -23.13 10.16
C ILE A 76 -21.78 -21.95 11.01
N VAL A 77 -21.94 -22.01 12.34
CA VAL A 77 -21.43 -20.97 13.24
C VAL A 77 -19.92 -20.85 13.15
N ALA A 78 -19.19 -21.96 13.10
CA ALA A 78 -17.75 -21.95 12.91
C ALA A 78 -17.32 -21.33 11.58
N LEU A 79 -18.01 -21.62 10.47
CA LEU A 79 -17.74 -21.02 9.15
C LEU A 79 -18.02 -19.51 9.15
N ILE A 80 -19.12 -19.08 9.75
CA ILE A 80 -19.45 -17.65 9.85
C ILE A 80 -18.38 -16.92 10.68
N THR A 81 -18.01 -17.48 11.82
CA THR A 81 -17.00 -16.87 12.72
C THR A 81 -15.64 -16.80 12.04
N ALA A 82 -15.22 -17.87 11.35
CA ALA A 82 -13.99 -17.90 10.57
C ALA A 82 -14.02 -16.88 9.41
N GLY A 83 -15.13 -16.77 8.69
CA GLY A 83 -15.33 -15.78 7.65
C GLY A 83 -15.24 -14.34 8.16
N MET A 84 -15.87 -14.04 9.29
CA MET A 84 -15.77 -12.72 9.93
C MET A 84 -14.34 -12.39 10.35
N ALA A 85 -13.64 -13.33 10.99
CA ALA A 85 -12.26 -13.14 11.41
C ALA A 85 -11.33 -12.92 10.20
N THR A 86 -11.49 -13.72 9.15
CA THR A 86 -10.71 -13.56 7.91
C THR A 86 -11.03 -12.25 7.20
N GLY A 87 -12.30 -11.84 7.17
CA GLY A 87 -12.75 -10.56 6.63
C GLY A 87 -12.14 -9.36 7.36
N PHE A 88 -12.11 -9.42 8.69
CA PHE A 88 -11.48 -8.38 9.51
C PHE A 88 -9.97 -8.25 9.21
N VAL A 89 -9.26 -9.38 9.18
CA VAL A 89 -7.82 -9.40 8.85
C VAL A 89 -7.59 -8.89 7.42
N GLY A 90 -8.39 -9.35 6.44
CA GLY A 90 -8.29 -8.89 5.05
C GLY A 90 -8.51 -7.38 4.92
N THR A 91 -9.51 -6.83 5.63
CA THR A 91 -9.75 -5.39 5.65
C THR A 91 -8.58 -4.61 6.26
N ALA A 92 -8.02 -5.11 7.37
CA ALA A 92 -6.85 -4.49 8.00
C ALA A 92 -5.64 -4.47 7.06
N LEU A 93 -5.39 -5.55 6.31
CA LEU A 93 -4.32 -5.61 5.31
C LEU A 93 -4.53 -4.60 4.18
N VAL A 94 -5.76 -4.44 3.69
CA VAL A 94 -6.08 -3.42 2.67
C VAL A 94 -5.85 -2.02 3.21
N ILE A 95 -6.21 -1.73 4.45
CA ILE A 95 -5.95 -0.42 5.07
C ILE A 95 -4.45 -0.14 5.08
N MET A 96 -3.64 -1.09 5.54
CA MET A 96 -2.18 -0.93 5.64
C MET A 96 -1.51 -0.81 4.26
N SER A 97 -2.00 -1.52 3.24
CA SER A 97 -1.37 -1.56 1.92
C SER A 97 -1.83 -0.44 0.98
N VAL A 98 -3.01 0.14 1.19
CA VAL A 98 -3.59 1.15 0.29
C VAL A 98 -3.81 2.48 1.00
N VAL A 99 -4.52 2.46 2.14
CA VAL A 99 -4.98 3.70 2.79
C VAL A 99 -3.81 4.45 3.43
N ASP A 100 -2.90 3.75 4.10
CA ASP A 100 -1.79 4.39 4.81
C ASP A 100 -0.78 5.04 3.85
N PRO A 101 -0.31 4.40 2.76
CA PRO A 101 0.53 5.05 1.76
C PRO A 101 -0.11 6.28 1.10
N ILE A 102 -1.43 6.24 0.85
CA ILE A 102 -2.16 7.39 0.29
C ILE A 102 -2.18 8.56 1.28
N LYS A 103 -2.43 8.30 2.57
CA LYS A 103 -2.39 9.33 3.61
C LYS A 103 -1.00 9.94 3.77
N GLU A 104 0.04 9.12 3.68
CA GLU A 104 1.42 9.59 3.74
C GLU A 104 1.73 10.52 2.56
N LEU A 105 1.34 10.14 1.35
CA LEU A 105 1.49 10.98 0.16
C LEU A 105 0.70 12.30 0.30
N GLN A 106 -0.52 12.25 0.81
CA GLN A 106 -1.33 13.44 1.09
C GLN A 106 -0.66 14.36 2.10
N ALA A 107 -0.09 13.82 3.17
CA ALA A 107 0.67 14.58 4.16
C ALA A 107 1.92 15.22 3.55
N ALA A 108 2.64 14.50 2.67
CA ALA A 108 3.79 15.00 1.95
C ALA A 108 3.42 16.17 1.01
N ILE A 109 2.34 16.05 0.24
CA ILE A 109 1.82 17.13 -0.60
C ILE A 109 1.49 18.37 0.24
N ASN A 110 0.87 18.18 1.41
CA ASN A 110 0.55 19.29 2.30
C ASN A 110 1.82 19.96 2.88
N ARG A 111 2.91 19.21 3.13
CA ARG A 111 4.21 19.80 3.52
C ARG A 111 4.78 20.67 2.39
N VAL A 112 4.75 20.16 1.16
CA VAL A 112 5.20 20.92 -0.01
C VAL A 112 4.39 22.23 -0.18
N ARG A 113 3.08 22.17 0.00
CA ARG A 113 2.22 23.39 -0.03
C ARG A 113 2.62 24.44 1.02
N ARG A 114 3.18 24.02 2.14
CA ARG A 114 3.73 24.93 3.17
C ARG A 114 5.15 25.42 2.88
N GLY A 115 5.73 25.02 1.73
CA GLY A 115 7.07 25.44 1.32
C GLY A 115 8.20 24.50 1.76
N GLU A 116 7.89 23.33 2.31
CA GLU A 116 8.89 22.33 2.70
C GLU A 116 9.43 21.61 1.47
N GLN A 117 10.55 22.06 0.93
CA GLN A 117 11.13 21.54 -0.33
C GLN A 117 11.87 20.20 -0.16
N ASN A 118 12.25 19.85 1.07
CA ASN A 118 12.97 18.58 1.33
C ASN A 118 12.02 17.46 1.77
N THR A 119 10.84 17.39 1.15
CA THR A 119 9.85 16.35 1.43
C THR A 119 10.08 15.16 0.51
N GLN A 120 10.13 13.97 1.08
CA GLN A 120 10.15 12.68 0.38
C GLN A 120 9.16 11.74 1.04
N VAL A 121 8.68 10.76 0.30
CA VAL A 121 7.84 9.65 0.76
C VAL A 121 8.57 8.35 0.54
N ASP A 122 8.37 7.39 1.44
CA ASP A 122 8.93 6.07 1.28
C ASP A 122 8.17 5.29 0.20
N ILE A 123 8.91 4.50 -0.60
CA ILE A 123 8.34 3.64 -1.62
C ILE A 123 8.30 2.24 -1.03
N TYR A 124 7.11 1.71 -0.79
CA TYR A 124 6.96 0.45 -0.07
C TYR A 124 6.92 -0.77 -1.00
N ASP A 125 6.40 -0.61 -2.21
CA ASP A 125 6.24 -1.71 -3.16
C ASP A 125 6.24 -1.24 -4.63
N GLY A 126 6.13 -2.18 -5.58
CA GLY A 126 6.02 -1.90 -7.01
C GLY A 126 4.57 -1.76 -7.51
N SER A 127 3.60 -1.55 -6.61
CA SER A 127 2.20 -1.32 -6.98
C SER A 127 1.99 0.04 -7.64
N GLU A 128 0.78 0.30 -8.12
CA GLU A 128 0.38 1.60 -8.66
C GLU A 128 0.60 2.74 -7.66
N ILE A 129 0.51 2.47 -6.37
CA ILE A 129 0.78 3.46 -5.31
C ILE A 129 2.28 3.71 -5.17
N GLY A 130 3.11 2.66 -5.21
CA GLY A 130 4.57 2.81 -5.20
C GLY A 130 5.08 3.60 -6.39
N VAL A 131 4.52 3.39 -7.59
CA VAL A 131 4.82 4.20 -8.79
C VAL A 131 4.43 5.66 -8.57
N LEU A 132 3.28 5.92 -7.94
CA LEU A 132 2.85 7.29 -7.62
C LEU A 132 3.79 7.96 -6.61
N GLN A 133 4.24 7.24 -5.59
CA GLN A 133 5.22 7.72 -4.60
C GLN A 133 6.57 8.05 -5.27
N ALA A 134 7.03 7.18 -6.18
CA ALA A 134 8.25 7.41 -6.96
C ALA A 134 8.12 8.68 -7.82
N GLY A 135 7.03 8.83 -8.56
CA GLY A 135 6.76 10.02 -9.37
C GLY A 135 6.72 11.30 -8.54
N PHE A 136 6.12 11.25 -7.34
CA PHE A 136 6.16 12.37 -6.40
C PHE A 136 7.60 12.74 -6.00
N ASN A 137 8.42 11.75 -5.65
CA ASN A 137 9.81 11.99 -5.26
C ASN A 137 10.64 12.56 -6.42
N GLU A 138 10.41 12.08 -7.64
CA GLU A 138 11.06 12.62 -8.86
C GLU A 138 10.64 14.08 -9.13
N MET A 139 9.36 14.39 -9.01
CA MET A 139 8.86 15.76 -9.10
C MET A 139 9.52 16.67 -8.05
N MET A 140 9.63 16.21 -6.82
CA MET A 140 10.29 16.97 -5.73
C MET A 140 11.78 17.19 -6.01
N LYS A 141 12.46 16.20 -6.59
CA LYS A 141 13.85 16.37 -7.06
C LYS A 141 13.94 17.46 -8.13
N GLY A 142 13.08 17.42 -9.14
CA GLY A 142 13.06 18.45 -10.21
C GLY A 142 12.76 19.85 -9.67
N LEU A 143 11.89 19.99 -8.65
CA LEU A 143 11.63 21.28 -8.00
C LEU A 143 12.86 21.81 -7.26
N ARG A 144 13.58 20.96 -6.52
CA ARG A 144 14.82 21.33 -5.83
C ARG A 144 15.91 21.77 -6.81
N ASP A 145 16.08 21.04 -7.91
CA ASP A 145 17.06 21.35 -8.92
C ASP A 145 16.78 22.72 -9.58
N ARG A 146 15.52 23.00 -9.90
CA ARG A 146 15.11 24.32 -10.44
C ARG A 146 15.32 25.45 -9.42
N GLN A 147 15.03 25.23 -8.15
CA GLN A 147 15.28 26.22 -7.12
C GLN A 147 16.77 26.51 -6.97
N ARG A 148 17.59 25.45 -6.95
CA ARG A 148 19.05 25.58 -6.88
C ARG A 148 19.63 26.39 -8.04
N VAL A 149 19.16 26.13 -9.24
CA VAL A 149 19.56 26.90 -10.44
C VAL A 149 19.16 28.37 -10.29
N ARG A 150 17.94 28.64 -9.83
CA ARG A 150 17.45 30.01 -9.60
C ARG A 150 18.30 30.76 -8.55
N ASP A 151 18.65 30.08 -7.45
CA ASP A 151 19.44 30.65 -6.37
C ASP A 151 20.85 31.00 -6.86
N ILE A 152 21.48 30.12 -7.67
CA ILE A 152 22.78 30.36 -8.29
C ILE A 152 22.70 31.60 -9.22
N PHE A 153 21.73 31.63 -10.12
CA PHE A 153 21.54 32.79 -10.98
C PHE A 153 21.27 34.08 -10.23
N GLY A 154 20.46 34.02 -9.17
CA GLY A 154 20.17 35.18 -8.33
C GLY A 154 21.42 35.75 -7.65
N GLN A 155 22.36 34.89 -7.23
CA GLN A 155 23.63 35.32 -6.66
C GLN A 155 24.54 36.02 -7.73
N TYR A 156 24.63 35.43 -8.90
CA TYR A 156 25.49 36.02 -9.99
C TYR A 156 24.93 37.35 -10.50
N VAL A 157 23.65 37.42 -10.81
CA VAL A 157 22.99 38.64 -11.32
C VAL A 157 22.94 39.70 -10.23
N GLY A 158 22.68 39.33 -8.97
CA GLY A 158 22.67 40.27 -7.85
C GLY A 158 24.04 40.90 -7.59
N ALA A 159 25.12 40.13 -7.66
CA ALA A 159 26.49 40.64 -7.51
C ALA A 159 26.89 41.60 -8.64
N GLU A 160 26.57 41.29 -9.90
CA GLU A 160 26.90 42.13 -11.06
C GLU A 160 26.11 43.44 -11.06
N VAL A 161 24.81 43.40 -10.70
CA VAL A 161 23.97 44.61 -10.59
C VAL A 161 24.41 45.48 -9.42
N ALA A 162 24.78 44.91 -8.27
CA ALA A 162 25.29 45.64 -7.14
C ALA A 162 26.62 46.35 -7.44
N GLN A 163 27.51 45.71 -8.20
CA GLN A 163 28.78 46.30 -8.62
C GLN A 163 28.60 47.46 -9.60
N LYS A 164 27.68 47.30 -10.58
CA LYS A 164 27.33 48.41 -11.52
C LYS A 164 26.61 49.58 -10.87
N ALA A 165 25.96 49.41 -9.74
CA ALA A 165 25.29 50.47 -9.00
C ALA A 165 26.25 51.30 -8.11
N LEU A 166 27.47 50.82 -7.94
CA LEU A 166 28.52 51.49 -7.14
C LEU A 166 29.56 52.23 -8.01
N GLU A 167 29.52 52.09 -9.34
CA GLU A 167 30.27 52.84 -10.34
C GLU A 167 29.48 54.09 -10.81
#